data_c7d3fdf1c05ff2153de459c514200e50
#
_entry.id   c7d3fdf1c05ff2153de459c514200e50
#
_cell.length_a   1.000
_cell.length_b   1.000
_cell.length_c   1.000
_cell.angle_alpha   90.00
_cell.angle_beta   90.00
_cell.angle_gamma   90.00
#
_symmetry.space_group_name_H-M   'P 1'
#
loop_
_entity.id
_entity.type
_entity.pdbx_description
1 polymer ?
#
loop_
_entity_poly.entity_id
_entity_poly.type
_entity_poly.pdbx_seq_one_letter_code
_entity_poly.pdbx_strand_id
1 'polypeptide(L)'
;MAGMKALLLRKHIVPLIAAVVIATLAGCLATAPPPAPGQTATGFTFGVIGDLGYSPQEEPLLANVLADLNRDTSLAFVVHVGDLSSPQFGCTEELWARRFAQFRALVHPLVYTPGDNEWTDCHAPDVPGGDPLERLAKLRTVFFEGDHTLGRRTFALTRQSGSGGAFAKYRENVRWELGEVTFLTLHVTGSNNGRGRSSDGDAEYAERNQANLAWLRQGFDDAKARNSRAIMILQQANLFHEFPPFPGTPQNPSGFSDLRIQLQLEGDAFRKPIVLVHGDSHFFRIDRPLSPRVTRNAPPVEHFTRVETFGSPYHHWVHVTVDPGDPNVFTFRQRLVTANLAPPR
;
A
#
# COMPACT_ATOMS: atom_id res chain seq x y z
N MET A 1 58.15 71.99 -15.75
CA MET A 1 58.37 73.04 -14.73
C MET A 1 57.57 72.65 -13.49
N ALA A 2 58.35 72.67 -12.40
CA ALA A 2 57.96 72.70 -10.99
C ALA A 2 56.81 71.74 -10.53
N GLY A 3 56.97 70.83 -9.65
CA GLY A 3 57.84 70.80 -8.44
C GLY A 3 56.99 71.01 -7.20
N MET A 4 56.82 70.02 -6.40
CA MET A 4 57.09 70.17 -4.96
C MET A 4 56.26 69.19 -4.10
N LYS A 5 57.01 68.27 -3.54
CA LYS A 5 57.20 67.93 -2.12
C LYS A 5 56.00 67.45 -1.28
N ALA A 6 56.17 66.22 -0.99
CA ALA A 6 55.92 65.41 0.23
C ALA A 6 55.42 66.10 1.51
N LEU A 7 54.52 65.47 2.19
CA LEU A 7 54.59 65.36 3.66
C LEU A 7 54.02 64.05 4.12
N LEU A 8 54.84 63.23 4.76
CA LEU A 8 54.53 61.98 5.43
C LEU A 8 53.76 62.27 6.72
N LEU A 9 52.59 61.70 6.90
CA LEU A 9 52.01 61.54 8.24
C LEU A 9 51.74 60.07 8.50
N ARG A 10 52.60 59.46 9.30
CA ARG A 10 52.35 58.10 9.88
C ARG A 10 51.19 58.17 10.86
N LYS A 11 50.12 57.49 10.58
CA LYS A 11 49.09 57.12 11.61
C LYS A 11 49.20 55.63 11.89
N HIS A 12 49.52 55.31 13.12
CA HIS A 12 49.49 53.98 13.68
C HIS A 12 48.06 53.43 13.63
N ILE A 13 47.85 52.37 12.86
CA ILE A 13 46.63 51.63 12.90
C ILE A 13 46.87 50.34 13.72
N VAL A 14 46.28 50.32 14.90
CA VAL A 14 46.19 49.10 15.74
C VAL A 14 45.20 48.14 15.12
N PRO A 15 45.55 46.88 14.83
CA PRO A 15 44.58 45.92 14.34
C PRO A 15 43.73 45.42 15.50
N LEU A 16 42.45 45.71 15.44
CA LEU A 16 41.42 45.13 16.31
C LEU A 16 41.16 43.70 15.80
N ILE A 17 41.69 42.70 16.50
CA ILE A 17 41.37 41.28 16.23
C ILE A 17 39.98 41.02 16.77
N ALA A 18 38.98 40.97 15.88
CA ALA A 18 37.65 40.47 16.22
C ALA A 18 37.71 38.93 16.20
N ALA A 19 37.70 38.32 17.37
CA ALA A 19 37.53 36.87 17.53
C ALA A 19 36.08 36.53 17.21
N VAL A 20 35.85 35.95 16.01
CA VAL A 20 34.55 35.35 15.68
C VAL A 20 34.48 33.97 16.38
N VAL A 21 33.73 33.89 17.46
CA VAL A 21 33.38 32.60 18.08
C VAL A 21 32.30 31.95 17.22
N ILE A 22 32.70 30.99 16.39
CA ILE A 22 31.77 30.12 15.71
C ILE A 22 31.32 29.08 16.72
N ALA A 23 30.12 29.28 17.30
CA ALA A 23 29.44 28.25 18.06
C ALA A 23 28.88 27.22 17.10
N THR A 24 29.58 26.10 16.90
CA THR A 24 29.07 24.91 16.24
C THR A 24 28.00 24.28 17.13
N LEU A 25 26.73 24.53 16.84
CA LEU A 25 25.62 23.74 17.34
C LEU A 25 25.68 22.34 16.72
N ALA A 26 26.43 21.44 17.34
CA ALA A 26 26.30 20.01 17.08
C ALA A 26 24.94 19.57 17.64
N GLY A 27 23.92 19.60 16.77
CA GLY A 27 22.65 18.95 17.05
C GLY A 27 22.88 17.46 17.21
N CYS A 28 22.92 16.96 18.46
CA CYS A 28 22.81 15.54 18.73
C CYS A 28 21.45 15.08 18.21
N LEU A 29 21.42 14.49 17.01
CA LEU A 29 20.35 13.56 16.63
C LEU A 29 20.45 12.40 17.61
N ALA A 30 19.65 12.45 18.66
CA ALA A 30 19.48 11.33 19.57
C ALA A 30 18.82 10.20 18.76
N THR A 31 19.65 9.31 18.21
CA THR A 31 19.15 8.01 17.77
C THR A 31 18.60 7.30 19.00
N ALA A 32 17.34 6.92 18.96
CA ALA A 32 16.75 6.09 20.02
C ALA A 32 17.69 4.90 20.27
N PRO A 33 17.99 4.56 21.52
CA PRO A 33 18.83 3.42 21.84
C PRO A 33 18.19 2.15 21.24
N PRO A 34 18.98 1.20 20.72
CA PRO A 34 18.47 -0.07 20.30
C PRO A 34 17.76 -0.73 21.49
N PRO A 35 16.64 -1.44 21.26
CA PRO A 35 15.95 -2.15 22.34
C PRO A 35 16.91 -3.09 23.06
N ALA A 36 16.80 -3.18 24.37
CA ALA A 36 17.62 -4.04 25.19
C ALA A 36 17.51 -5.50 24.73
N PRO A 37 18.62 -6.29 24.71
CA PRO A 37 18.55 -7.70 24.33
C PRO A 37 17.59 -8.42 25.28
N GLY A 38 16.47 -8.94 24.74
CA GLY A 38 15.47 -9.70 25.49
C GLY A 38 14.05 -9.13 25.53
N GLN A 39 13.77 -7.92 25.00
CA GLN A 39 12.40 -7.52 24.74
C GLN A 39 11.95 -8.13 23.40
N THR A 40 11.20 -9.24 23.47
CA THR A 40 10.41 -9.69 22.33
C THR A 40 9.42 -8.60 21.95
N ALA A 41 9.40 -8.18 20.67
CA ALA A 41 8.39 -7.25 20.19
C ALA A 41 7.01 -7.78 20.59
N THR A 42 6.20 -6.92 21.20
CA THR A 42 4.83 -7.32 21.57
C THR A 42 4.02 -7.55 20.31
N GLY A 43 3.38 -8.73 20.23
CA GLY A 43 2.45 -9.05 19.15
C GLY A 43 1.29 -8.05 19.09
N PHE A 44 0.66 -7.94 17.94
CA PHE A 44 -0.50 -7.07 17.71
C PHE A 44 -1.47 -7.71 16.73
N THR A 45 -2.65 -7.09 16.58
CA THR A 45 -3.68 -7.56 15.64
C THR A 45 -4.12 -6.43 14.72
N PHE A 46 -4.63 -6.79 13.52
CA PHE A 46 -5.22 -5.83 12.60
C PHE A 46 -6.29 -6.49 11.73
N GLY A 47 -7.15 -5.67 11.10
CA GLY A 47 -8.22 -6.12 10.23
C GLY A 47 -7.89 -5.94 8.75
N VAL A 48 -8.38 -6.85 7.89
CA VAL A 48 -8.32 -6.70 6.43
C VAL A 48 -9.70 -6.83 5.83
N ILE A 49 -10.06 -5.91 4.97
CA ILE A 49 -11.28 -5.86 4.16
C ILE A 49 -10.94 -5.49 2.71
N GLY A 50 -11.85 -5.77 1.78
CA GLY A 50 -11.81 -5.35 0.37
C GLY A 50 -13.06 -5.82 -0.32
N ASP A 51 -13.34 -5.32 -1.53
CA ASP A 51 -14.39 -5.83 -2.41
C ASP A 51 -15.79 -5.86 -1.77
N LEU A 52 -16.14 -4.85 -0.97
CA LEU A 52 -17.39 -4.81 -0.19
C LEU A 52 -18.30 -3.66 -0.61
N GLY A 53 -19.64 -3.87 -0.43
CA GLY A 53 -20.64 -2.83 -0.71
C GLY A 53 -20.83 -2.58 -2.21
N TYR A 54 -20.97 -3.65 -2.99
CA TYR A 54 -21.02 -3.63 -4.46
C TYR A 54 -22.36 -3.13 -5.02
N SER A 55 -23.36 -2.95 -4.16
CA SER A 55 -24.66 -2.42 -4.55
C SER A 55 -25.28 -1.61 -3.41
N PRO A 56 -26.33 -0.79 -3.68
CA PRO A 56 -27.08 -0.13 -2.63
C PRO A 56 -27.67 -1.08 -1.59
N GLN A 57 -28.01 -2.31 -1.98
CA GLN A 57 -28.56 -3.36 -1.11
C GLN A 57 -27.50 -3.90 -0.15
N GLU A 58 -26.23 -3.79 -0.49
CA GLU A 58 -25.11 -4.25 0.32
C GLU A 58 -24.56 -3.17 1.27
N GLU A 59 -24.98 -1.92 1.14
CA GLU A 59 -24.54 -0.83 2.04
C GLU A 59 -24.79 -1.14 3.53
N PRO A 60 -25.93 -1.71 3.94
CA PRO A 60 -26.15 -2.13 5.33
C PRO A 60 -25.18 -3.23 5.78
N LEU A 61 -24.79 -4.15 4.87
CA LEU A 61 -23.86 -5.24 5.16
C LEU A 61 -22.45 -4.68 5.38
N LEU A 62 -22.00 -3.74 4.54
CA LEU A 62 -20.75 -3.01 4.74
C LEU A 62 -20.78 -2.24 6.06
N ALA A 63 -21.88 -1.54 6.38
CA ALA A 63 -22.00 -0.81 7.64
C ALA A 63 -21.85 -1.75 8.86
N ASN A 64 -22.37 -2.97 8.79
CA ASN A 64 -22.19 -3.99 9.84
C ASN A 64 -20.72 -4.42 9.97
N VAL A 65 -19.97 -4.57 8.86
CA VAL A 65 -18.53 -4.86 8.89
C VAL A 65 -17.75 -3.73 9.58
N LEU A 66 -18.00 -2.48 9.19
CA LEU A 66 -17.34 -1.32 9.78
C LEU A 66 -17.66 -1.17 11.28
N ALA A 67 -18.90 -1.49 11.67
CA ALA A 67 -19.31 -1.50 13.07
C ALA A 67 -18.64 -2.63 13.87
N ASP A 68 -18.45 -3.81 13.27
CA ASP A 68 -17.77 -4.95 13.90
C ASP A 68 -16.28 -4.64 14.10
N LEU A 69 -15.61 -4.08 13.09
CA LEU A 69 -14.24 -3.57 13.20
C LEU A 69 -14.09 -2.54 14.33
N ASN A 70 -15.00 -1.57 14.43
CA ASN A 70 -14.97 -0.55 15.47
C ASN A 70 -15.16 -1.11 16.88
N ARG A 71 -15.86 -2.25 17.05
CA ARG A 71 -16.03 -2.93 18.34
C ARG A 71 -14.78 -3.66 18.82
N ASP A 72 -13.93 -4.10 17.91
CA ASP A 72 -12.68 -4.77 18.26
C ASP A 72 -11.58 -3.74 18.56
N THR A 73 -11.49 -3.32 19.82
CA THR A 73 -10.53 -2.29 20.28
C THR A 73 -9.08 -2.76 20.27
N SER A 74 -8.81 -4.05 20.06
CA SER A 74 -7.46 -4.62 20.02
C SER A 74 -6.73 -4.34 18.70
N LEU A 75 -7.45 -3.94 17.65
CA LEU A 75 -6.86 -3.71 16.35
C LEU A 75 -5.93 -2.48 16.34
N ALA A 76 -4.69 -2.69 15.91
CA ALA A 76 -3.72 -1.61 15.71
C ALA A 76 -4.11 -0.74 14.51
N PHE A 77 -4.61 -1.34 13.43
CA PHE A 77 -5.06 -0.67 12.21
C PHE A 77 -6.00 -1.58 11.40
N VAL A 78 -6.55 -1.05 10.32
CA VAL A 78 -7.33 -1.79 9.31
C VAL A 78 -6.71 -1.51 7.94
N VAL A 79 -6.74 -2.50 7.03
CA VAL A 79 -6.38 -2.32 5.62
C VAL A 79 -7.58 -2.61 4.75
N HIS A 80 -7.83 -1.75 3.78
CA HIS A 80 -8.79 -1.97 2.69
C HIS A 80 -8.00 -2.21 1.40
N VAL A 81 -8.11 -3.42 0.84
CA VAL A 81 -7.29 -3.83 -0.31
C VAL A 81 -7.92 -3.49 -1.67
N GLY A 82 -8.84 -2.56 -1.73
CA GLY A 82 -9.40 -2.07 -2.99
C GLY A 82 -10.85 -2.48 -3.21
N ASP A 83 -11.39 -2.02 -4.31
CA ASP A 83 -12.79 -2.17 -4.72
C ASP A 83 -13.77 -1.61 -3.70
N LEU A 84 -13.99 -0.31 -3.80
CA LEU A 84 -14.91 0.43 -2.94
C LEU A 84 -16.38 0.09 -3.23
N SER A 85 -16.66 -0.47 -4.41
CA SER A 85 -17.97 -0.92 -4.88
C SER A 85 -17.79 -1.71 -6.20
N SER A 86 -18.91 -2.14 -6.83
CA SER A 86 -18.86 -2.64 -8.20
C SER A 86 -18.57 -1.51 -9.19
N PRO A 87 -18.14 -1.81 -10.43
CA PRO A 87 -17.82 -0.78 -11.43
C PRO A 87 -18.98 0.17 -11.69
N GLN A 88 -20.23 -0.33 -11.69
CA GLN A 88 -21.44 0.46 -11.94
C GLN A 88 -21.64 1.58 -10.93
N PHE A 89 -21.09 1.45 -9.72
CA PHE A 89 -21.17 2.44 -8.65
C PHE A 89 -19.80 3.02 -8.27
N GLY A 90 -18.72 2.27 -8.51
CA GLY A 90 -17.37 2.57 -8.05
C GLY A 90 -16.76 3.85 -8.62
N CYS A 91 -17.24 4.29 -9.79
CA CYS A 91 -16.64 5.39 -10.55
C CYS A 91 -17.17 6.78 -10.20
N THR A 92 -18.10 6.92 -9.24
CA THR A 92 -18.75 8.20 -8.94
C THR A 92 -18.10 8.95 -7.76
N GLU A 93 -18.04 10.27 -7.86
CA GLU A 93 -17.52 11.10 -6.77
C GLU A 93 -18.41 11.03 -5.52
N GLU A 94 -19.71 10.84 -5.68
CA GLU A 94 -20.66 10.67 -4.57
C GLU A 94 -20.33 9.41 -3.77
N LEU A 95 -20.03 8.29 -4.43
CA LEU A 95 -19.59 7.08 -3.76
C LEU A 95 -18.26 7.33 -3.05
N TRP A 96 -17.28 7.92 -3.71
CA TRP A 96 -15.97 8.18 -3.10
C TRP A 96 -16.08 9.09 -1.88
N ALA A 97 -16.89 10.14 -1.93
CA ALA A 97 -17.15 11.00 -0.78
C ALA A 97 -17.77 10.22 0.38
N ARG A 98 -18.74 9.34 0.09
CA ARG A 98 -19.37 8.47 1.09
C ARG A 98 -18.34 7.49 1.70
N ARG A 99 -17.57 6.78 0.89
CA ARG A 99 -16.52 5.84 1.37
C ARG A 99 -15.45 6.58 2.17
N PHE A 100 -14.99 7.72 1.70
CA PHE A 100 -14.04 8.56 2.43
C PHE A 100 -14.57 8.95 3.81
N ALA A 101 -15.83 9.38 3.89
CA ALA A 101 -16.47 9.70 5.16
C ALA A 101 -16.58 8.47 6.09
N GLN A 102 -16.95 7.31 5.56
CA GLN A 102 -17.00 6.05 6.29
C GLN A 102 -15.62 5.65 6.83
N PHE A 103 -14.58 5.74 6.01
CA PHE A 103 -13.20 5.42 6.39
C PHE A 103 -12.67 6.39 7.45
N ARG A 104 -12.95 7.67 7.30
CA ARG A 104 -12.61 8.69 8.31
C ARG A 104 -13.34 8.51 9.64
N ALA A 105 -14.49 7.85 9.63
CA ALA A 105 -15.28 7.57 10.83
C ALA A 105 -14.81 6.33 11.60
N LEU A 106 -13.99 5.45 10.99
CA LEU A 106 -13.40 4.32 11.69
C LEU A 106 -12.55 4.77 12.87
N VAL A 107 -12.66 4.07 14.02
CA VAL A 107 -11.86 4.35 15.21
C VAL A 107 -10.37 4.08 14.95
N HIS A 108 -10.09 3.03 14.17
CA HIS A 108 -8.74 2.56 13.86
C HIS A 108 -8.11 3.36 12.71
N PRO A 109 -6.77 3.46 12.67
CA PRO A 109 -6.06 3.87 11.48
C PRO A 109 -6.46 2.98 10.31
N LEU A 110 -6.71 3.54 9.12
CA LEU A 110 -7.04 2.77 7.93
C LEU A 110 -6.06 3.09 6.80
N VAL A 111 -5.43 2.05 6.26
CA VAL A 111 -4.65 2.09 5.02
C VAL A 111 -5.53 1.60 3.89
N TYR A 112 -5.54 2.30 2.76
CA TYR A 112 -6.31 1.95 1.57
C TYR A 112 -5.39 1.86 0.35
N THR A 113 -5.62 0.88 -0.52
CA THR A 113 -5.03 0.77 -1.86
C THR A 113 -6.14 0.61 -2.89
N PRO A 114 -6.05 1.24 -4.08
CA PRO A 114 -7.12 1.19 -5.08
C PRO A 114 -7.31 -0.20 -5.70
N GLY A 115 -8.56 -0.51 -6.08
CA GLY A 115 -8.91 -1.61 -6.96
C GLY A 115 -9.15 -1.15 -8.40
N ASP A 116 -9.67 -2.04 -9.25
CA ASP A 116 -9.99 -1.74 -10.63
C ASP A 116 -11.37 -1.07 -10.77
N ASN A 117 -12.29 -1.35 -9.88
CA ASN A 117 -13.65 -0.81 -9.94
C ASN A 117 -13.72 0.70 -9.69
N GLU A 118 -12.71 1.31 -9.08
CA GLU A 118 -12.66 2.74 -8.86
C GLU A 118 -12.17 3.52 -10.08
N TRP A 119 -11.47 2.87 -11.02
CA TRP A 119 -10.90 3.62 -12.14
C TRP A 119 -10.71 2.82 -13.43
N THR A 120 -10.01 1.67 -13.46
CA THR A 120 -9.75 0.95 -14.72
C THR A 120 -11.02 0.52 -15.41
N ASP A 121 -12.05 0.15 -14.65
CA ASP A 121 -13.32 -0.36 -15.15
C ASP A 121 -14.34 0.75 -15.46
N CYS A 122 -14.00 2.01 -15.18
CA CYS A 122 -14.84 3.17 -15.49
C CYS A 122 -14.98 3.48 -16.98
N HIS A 123 -14.38 2.69 -17.86
CA HIS A 123 -14.43 2.86 -19.32
C HIS A 123 -15.69 2.29 -19.99
N ALA A 124 -16.44 1.43 -19.30
CA ALA A 124 -17.60 0.78 -19.89
C ALA A 124 -18.72 1.80 -20.18
N PRO A 125 -19.46 1.66 -21.31
CA PRO A 125 -20.43 2.66 -21.73
C PRO A 125 -21.60 2.90 -20.75
N ASP A 126 -21.89 1.92 -19.93
CA ASP A 126 -22.95 1.91 -18.90
C ASP A 126 -22.43 2.27 -17.51
N VAL A 127 -21.14 2.58 -17.39
CA VAL A 127 -20.49 2.93 -16.12
C VAL A 127 -20.30 4.45 -16.04
N PRO A 128 -20.77 5.12 -14.98
CA PRO A 128 -20.49 6.54 -14.78
C PRO A 128 -18.99 6.83 -14.66
N GLY A 129 -18.52 7.93 -15.22
CA GLY A 129 -17.15 8.36 -15.04
C GLY A 129 -16.29 8.43 -16.31
N GLY A 130 -16.48 7.54 -17.26
CA GLY A 130 -16.00 7.60 -18.65
C GLY A 130 -14.51 7.41 -18.89
N ASP A 131 -13.64 8.24 -18.34
CA ASP A 131 -12.18 8.17 -18.56
C ASP A 131 -11.46 7.60 -17.34
N PRO A 132 -10.89 6.37 -17.43
CA PRO A 132 -10.14 5.75 -16.35
C PRO A 132 -8.99 6.59 -15.81
N LEU A 133 -8.26 7.30 -16.67
CA LEU A 133 -7.08 8.06 -16.25
C LEU A 133 -7.47 9.34 -15.51
N GLU A 134 -8.55 9.98 -15.94
CA GLU A 134 -9.14 11.10 -15.22
C GLU A 134 -9.67 10.64 -13.85
N ARG A 135 -10.35 9.49 -13.80
CA ARG A 135 -10.81 8.88 -12.54
C ARG A 135 -9.65 8.58 -11.60
N LEU A 136 -8.57 7.98 -12.09
CA LEU A 136 -7.37 7.73 -11.29
C LEU A 136 -6.77 9.03 -10.73
N ALA A 137 -6.64 10.05 -11.55
CA ALA A 137 -6.13 11.35 -11.11
C ALA A 137 -6.98 11.94 -9.98
N LYS A 138 -8.30 11.88 -10.13
CA LYS A 138 -9.26 12.37 -9.13
C LYS A 138 -9.25 11.53 -7.85
N LEU A 139 -9.21 10.19 -7.97
CA LEU A 139 -9.12 9.26 -6.85
C LEU A 139 -7.91 9.60 -5.95
N ARG A 140 -6.77 9.91 -6.56
CA ARG A 140 -5.56 10.32 -5.84
C ARG A 140 -5.78 11.58 -5.01
N THR A 141 -6.55 12.55 -5.49
CA THR A 141 -6.85 13.77 -4.72
C THR A 141 -7.82 13.54 -3.57
N VAL A 142 -8.70 12.53 -3.67
CA VAL A 142 -9.69 12.24 -2.62
C VAL A 142 -9.08 11.44 -1.48
N PHE A 143 -8.33 10.37 -1.78
CA PHE A 143 -7.94 9.38 -0.76
C PHE A 143 -6.48 9.49 -0.31
N PHE A 144 -5.61 10.12 -1.09
CA PHE A 144 -4.17 10.03 -0.88
C PHE A 144 -3.48 11.37 -0.60
N GLU A 145 -4.24 12.37 -0.15
CA GLU A 145 -3.66 13.60 0.39
C GLU A 145 -3.03 13.36 1.76
N GLY A 146 -1.92 14.08 2.02
CA GLY A 146 -1.17 13.96 3.28
C GLY A 146 -0.38 12.64 3.42
N ASP A 147 0.33 12.49 4.53
CA ASP A 147 1.26 11.39 4.77
C ASP A 147 0.85 10.53 5.97
N HIS A 148 -0.44 10.48 6.26
CA HIS A 148 -1.03 9.70 7.33
C HIS A 148 -2.11 8.76 6.80
N THR A 149 -2.39 7.72 7.58
CA THR A 149 -3.55 6.84 7.38
C THR A 149 -4.86 7.62 7.47
N LEU A 150 -5.94 7.04 6.94
CA LEU A 150 -7.30 7.47 7.24
C LEU A 150 -7.69 6.99 8.66
N GLY A 151 -8.97 7.26 9.07
CA GLY A 151 -9.49 6.91 10.39
C GLY A 151 -9.42 8.06 11.38
N ARG A 152 -9.98 7.82 12.59
CA ARG A 152 -9.93 8.80 13.69
C ARG A 152 -8.58 8.81 14.39
N ARG A 153 -8.00 7.63 14.61
CA ARG A 153 -6.59 7.47 14.97
C ARG A 153 -5.78 7.36 13.69
N THR A 154 -4.59 7.91 13.67
CA THR A 154 -3.72 7.90 12.48
C THR A 154 -2.28 7.62 12.88
N PHE A 155 -1.51 7.12 11.93
CA PHE A 155 -0.05 7.08 11.99
C PHE A 155 0.56 7.51 10.65
N ALA A 156 1.83 7.89 10.67
CA ALA A 156 2.54 8.35 9.49
C ALA A 156 2.88 7.19 8.54
N LEU A 157 2.79 7.46 7.25
CA LEU A 157 3.13 6.54 6.17
C LEU A 157 4.30 7.09 5.35
N THR A 158 5.24 6.23 4.99
CA THR A 158 6.22 6.54 3.96
C THR A 158 5.59 6.32 2.60
N ARG A 159 5.52 7.35 1.75
CA ARG A 159 4.94 7.28 0.40
C ARG A 159 6.01 7.16 -0.66
N GLN A 160 5.76 6.39 -1.71
CA GLN A 160 6.65 6.33 -2.86
C GLN A 160 6.86 7.72 -3.51
N SER A 161 5.82 8.54 -3.53
CA SER A 161 5.88 9.92 -4.03
C SER A 161 6.93 10.79 -3.32
N GLY A 162 7.30 10.48 -2.09
CA GLY A 162 8.36 11.15 -1.35
C GLY A 162 9.75 10.95 -1.94
N SER A 163 9.94 9.93 -2.79
CA SER A 163 11.19 9.72 -3.53
C SER A 163 11.40 10.75 -4.66
N GLY A 164 10.35 11.50 -5.02
CA GLY A 164 10.40 12.51 -6.09
C GLY A 164 10.59 11.95 -7.50
N GLY A 165 10.93 12.81 -8.45
CA GLY A 165 11.21 12.43 -9.82
C GLY A 165 10.03 11.71 -10.51
N ALA A 166 10.32 10.64 -11.25
CA ALA A 166 9.32 9.86 -11.97
C ALA A 166 8.25 9.22 -11.05
N PHE A 167 8.51 9.10 -9.76
CA PHE A 167 7.59 8.46 -8.80
C PHE A 167 6.74 9.44 -7.98
N ALA A 168 6.86 10.74 -8.21
CA ALA A 168 6.18 11.78 -7.42
C ALA A 168 4.64 11.67 -7.42
N LYS A 169 4.04 11.04 -8.44
CA LYS A 169 2.58 10.88 -8.55
C LYS A 169 2.01 9.66 -7.81
N TYR A 170 2.85 8.67 -7.43
CA TYR A 170 2.39 7.42 -6.81
C TYR A 170 2.24 7.57 -5.29
N ARG A 171 1.20 8.28 -4.88
CA ARG A 171 0.89 8.54 -3.48
C ARG A 171 0.19 7.37 -2.79
N GLU A 172 -0.45 6.51 -3.55
CA GLU A 172 -1.15 5.30 -3.11
C GLU A 172 -0.22 4.16 -2.70
N ASN A 173 1.02 4.15 -3.22
CA ASN A 173 2.04 3.22 -2.77
C ASN A 173 2.65 3.71 -1.46
N VAL A 174 2.38 2.99 -0.38
CA VAL A 174 2.82 3.36 0.97
C VAL A 174 3.55 2.23 1.66
N ARG A 175 4.37 2.57 2.67
CA ARG A 175 5.07 1.63 3.54
C ARG A 175 5.06 2.11 4.99
N TRP A 176 5.01 1.17 5.91
CA TRP A 176 5.15 1.39 7.35
C TRP A 176 5.76 0.16 8.02
N GLU A 177 6.25 0.33 9.23
CA GLU A 177 6.76 -0.74 10.06
C GLU A 177 6.01 -0.80 11.39
N LEU A 178 5.70 -2.01 11.84
CA LEU A 178 5.14 -2.27 13.15
C LEU A 178 5.53 -3.68 13.62
N GLY A 179 5.97 -3.84 14.86
CA GLY A 179 6.28 -5.13 15.47
C GLY A 179 7.30 -5.95 14.69
N GLU A 180 8.38 -5.34 14.22
CA GLU A 180 9.45 -5.96 13.42
C GLU A 180 8.96 -6.51 12.06
N VAL A 181 7.82 -6.06 11.56
CA VAL A 181 7.27 -6.41 10.25
C VAL A 181 7.25 -5.19 9.37
N THR A 182 7.70 -5.36 8.13
CA THR A 182 7.57 -4.35 7.07
C THR A 182 6.28 -4.60 6.30
N PHE A 183 5.47 -3.56 6.16
CA PHE A 183 4.23 -3.55 5.38
C PHE A 183 4.37 -2.60 4.21
N LEU A 184 3.85 -2.98 3.04
CA LEU A 184 3.76 -2.06 1.90
C LEU A 184 2.51 -2.33 1.06
N THR A 185 1.94 -1.27 0.49
CA THR A 185 0.92 -1.38 -0.55
C THR A 185 1.54 -1.26 -1.93
N LEU A 186 0.95 -1.97 -2.90
CA LEU A 186 1.22 -1.83 -4.32
C LEU A 186 -0.09 -1.50 -5.05
N HIS A 187 -0.08 -0.49 -5.88
CA HIS A 187 -1.20 -0.19 -6.76
C HIS A 187 -1.22 -1.15 -7.94
N VAL A 188 -1.73 -2.34 -7.69
CA VAL A 188 -1.91 -3.41 -8.70
C VAL A 188 -3.36 -3.83 -8.64
N THR A 189 -4.08 -3.61 -9.73
CA THR A 189 -5.54 -3.79 -9.81
C THR A 189 -5.91 -5.01 -10.63
N GLY A 190 -7.09 -5.54 -10.42
CA GLY A 190 -7.72 -6.52 -11.28
C GLY A 190 -7.75 -6.08 -12.74
N SER A 191 -8.62 -6.69 -13.53
CA SER A 191 -8.81 -6.30 -14.95
C SER A 191 -7.49 -6.22 -15.74
N ASN A 192 -6.64 -7.24 -15.54
CA ASN A 192 -5.30 -7.33 -16.14
C ASN A 192 -4.40 -6.14 -15.81
N ASN A 193 -4.55 -5.55 -14.63
CA ASN A 193 -3.79 -4.37 -14.19
C ASN A 193 -3.96 -3.16 -15.12
N GLY A 194 -5.12 -3.03 -15.76
CA GLY A 194 -5.42 -1.99 -16.75
C GLY A 194 -4.76 -2.16 -18.12
N ARG A 195 -3.97 -3.22 -18.32
CA ARG A 195 -3.25 -3.47 -19.55
C ARG A 195 -4.15 -4.06 -20.65
N GLY A 196 -3.95 -3.59 -21.91
CA GLY A 196 -4.57 -4.16 -23.10
C GLY A 196 -5.92 -3.55 -23.48
N ARG A 197 -6.28 -2.40 -22.91
CA ARG A 197 -7.56 -1.72 -23.19
C ARG A 197 -7.43 -0.55 -24.17
N SER A 198 -6.38 0.24 -24.05
CA SER A 198 -6.10 1.40 -24.90
C SER A 198 -4.60 1.72 -24.86
N SER A 199 -4.13 2.50 -25.84
CA SER A 199 -2.73 2.96 -25.89
C SER A 199 -2.36 3.78 -24.65
N ASP A 200 -3.26 4.64 -24.18
CA ASP A 200 -3.02 5.49 -23.01
C ASP A 200 -3.06 4.66 -21.72
N GLY A 201 -3.97 3.69 -21.63
CA GLY A 201 -4.01 2.71 -20.53
C GLY A 201 -2.74 1.84 -20.50
N ASP A 202 -2.24 1.40 -21.65
CA ASP A 202 -0.99 0.65 -21.73
C ASP A 202 0.23 1.48 -21.33
N ALA A 203 0.24 2.77 -21.64
CA ALA A 203 1.30 3.69 -21.24
C ALA A 203 1.26 3.92 -19.71
N GLU A 204 0.08 4.13 -19.14
CA GLU A 204 -0.11 4.24 -17.68
C GLU A 204 0.32 2.95 -16.97
N TYR A 205 -0.15 1.78 -17.47
CA TYR A 205 0.27 0.49 -16.95
C TYR A 205 1.79 0.36 -16.91
N ALA A 206 2.46 0.65 -18.04
CA ALA A 206 3.91 0.49 -18.14
C ALA A 206 4.65 1.36 -17.12
N GLU A 207 4.22 2.60 -16.94
CA GLU A 207 4.83 3.52 -15.98
C GLU A 207 4.54 3.10 -14.52
N ARG A 208 3.29 2.76 -14.19
CA ARG A 208 2.90 2.31 -12.86
C ARG A 208 3.54 0.97 -12.49
N ASN A 209 3.67 0.05 -13.44
CA ASN A 209 4.34 -1.22 -13.24
C ASN A 209 5.82 -1.02 -12.86
N GLN A 210 6.52 -0.11 -13.54
CA GLN A 210 7.90 0.25 -13.18
C GLN A 210 7.98 0.84 -11.76
N ALA A 211 7.05 1.72 -11.40
CA ALA A 211 6.97 2.29 -10.06
C ALA A 211 6.73 1.20 -9.00
N ASN A 212 5.76 0.31 -9.23
CA ASN A 212 5.46 -0.79 -8.33
C ASN A 212 6.66 -1.74 -8.14
N LEU A 213 7.35 -2.10 -9.21
CA LEU A 213 8.54 -2.95 -9.14
C LEU A 213 9.69 -2.28 -8.37
N ALA A 214 9.90 -0.98 -8.59
CA ALA A 214 10.89 -0.22 -7.84
C ALA A 214 10.53 -0.13 -6.34
N TRP A 215 9.26 0.12 -6.03
CA TRP A 215 8.77 0.22 -4.65
C TRP A 215 8.85 -1.11 -3.92
N LEU A 216 8.51 -2.21 -4.60
CA LEU A 216 8.64 -3.56 -4.06
C LEU A 216 10.10 -3.88 -3.69
N ARG A 217 11.06 -3.65 -4.62
CA ARG A 217 12.49 -3.84 -4.34
C ARG A 217 12.94 -3.03 -3.14
N GLN A 218 12.60 -1.74 -3.11
CA GLN A 218 12.94 -0.87 -1.99
C GLN A 218 12.33 -1.38 -0.67
N GLY A 219 11.09 -1.90 -0.70
CA GLY A 219 10.46 -2.51 0.47
C GLY A 219 11.24 -3.71 1.02
N PHE A 220 11.72 -4.58 0.15
CA PHE A 220 12.58 -5.70 0.55
C PHE A 220 13.96 -5.25 1.04
N ASP A 221 14.56 -4.26 0.40
CA ASP A 221 15.86 -3.73 0.84
C ASP A 221 15.76 -3.08 2.23
N ASP A 222 14.70 -2.33 2.49
CA ASP A 222 14.44 -1.76 3.81
C ASP A 222 14.14 -2.86 4.85
N ALA A 223 13.37 -3.88 4.49
CA ALA A 223 13.11 -5.02 5.38
C ALA A 223 14.40 -5.78 5.73
N LYS A 224 15.30 -5.97 4.77
CA LYS A 224 16.64 -6.55 5.00
C LYS A 224 17.50 -5.65 5.91
N ALA A 225 17.57 -4.34 5.60
CA ALA A 225 18.35 -3.37 6.37
C ALA A 225 17.90 -3.26 7.83
N ARG A 226 16.59 -3.35 8.09
CA ARG A 226 15.98 -3.34 9.42
C ARG A 226 15.99 -4.71 10.10
N ASN A 227 16.44 -5.75 9.41
CA ASN A 227 16.34 -7.15 9.86
C ASN A 227 14.88 -7.56 10.19
N SER A 228 13.89 -7.05 9.45
CA SER A 228 12.49 -7.39 9.68
C SER A 228 12.27 -8.89 9.72
N ARG A 229 11.36 -9.33 10.60
CA ARG A 229 11.00 -10.74 10.78
C ARG A 229 10.19 -11.27 9.60
N ALA A 230 9.41 -10.39 8.97
CA ALA A 230 8.55 -10.72 7.84
C ALA A 230 8.28 -9.46 7.00
N ILE A 231 7.72 -9.67 5.80
CA ILE A 231 7.17 -8.60 4.96
C ILE A 231 5.75 -8.96 4.55
N MET A 232 4.86 -7.97 4.59
CA MET A 232 3.49 -8.09 4.08
C MET A 232 3.25 -7.10 2.96
N ILE A 233 2.79 -7.60 1.83
CA ILE A 233 2.49 -6.86 0.61
C ILE A 233 0.96 -6.87 0.46
N LEU A 234 0.36 -5.70 0.25
CA LEU A 234 -1.07 -5.53 0.16
C LEU A 234 -1.43 -4.85 -1.16
N GLN A 235 -2.34 -5.43 -1.91
CA GLN A 235 -2.80 -4.95 -3.21
C GLN A 235 -4.24 -5.42 -3.47
N GLN A 236 -4.88 -4.98 -4.57
CA GLN A 236 -6.21 -5.47 -4.87
C GLN A 236 -6.16 -6.74 -5.74
N ALA A 237 -5.37 -6.78 -6.79
CA ALA A 237 -5.40 -7.84 -7.80
C ALA A 237 -5.02 -9.23 -7.30
N ASN A 238 -5.72 -10.25 -7.75
CA ASN A 238 -5.29 -11.64 -7.70
C ASN A 238 -4.26 -11.93 -8.81
N LEU A 239 -2.98 -11.95 -8.47
CA LEU A 239 -1.89 -12.20 -9.43
C LEU A 239 -1.92 -13.60 -10.06
N PHE A 240 -2.62 -14.53 -9.46
CA PHE A 240 -2.61 -15.97 -9.79
C PHE A 240 -3.92 -16.42 -10.43
N HIS A 241 -4.84 -15.47 -10.69
CA HIS A 241 -6.04 -15.75 -11.44
C HIS A 241 -5.71 -15.71 -12.94
N GLU A 242 -5.77 -16.85 -13.58
CA GLU A 242 -5.70 -16.93 -15.05
C GLU A 242 -7.13 -16.80 -15.57
N PHE A 243 -7.53 -15.60 -15.98
CA PHE A 243 -8.73 -15.46 -16.79
C PHE A 243 -8.48 -16.19 -18.11
N PRO A 244 -9.29 -17.19 -18.49
CA PRO A 244 -9.23 -17.68 -19.85
C PRO A 244 -9.49 -16.48 -20.79
N PRO A 245 -8.73 -16.35 -21.88
CA PRO A 245 -8.98 -15.30 -22.86
C PRO A 245 -10.45 -15.42 -23.30
N PHE A 246 -11.18 -14.32 -23.29
CA PHE A 246 -12.54 -14.32 -23.85
C PHE A 246 -12.47 -14.82 -25.28
N PRO A 247 -13.37 -15.72 -25.73
CA PRO A 247 -13.38 -16.21 -27.09
C PRO A 247 -13.35 -15.04 -28.09
N GLY A 248 -12.37 -15.02 -28.98
CA GLY A 248 -12.21 -13.98 -30.01
C GLY A 248 -11.36 -12.77 -29.59
N THR A 249 -10.86 -12.68 -28.36
CA THR A 249 -9.88 -11.64 -28.00
C THR A 249 -8.44 -12.14 -28.22
N PRO A 250 -7.53 -11.29 -28.75
CA PRO A 250 -6.12 -11.62 -28.76
C PRO A 250 -5.65 -11.93 -27.32
N GLN A 251 -4.75 -12.91 -27.18
CA GLN A 251 -4.12 -13.16 -25.88
C GLN A 251 -3.27 -11.93 -25.51
N ASN A 252 -3.79 -11.07 -24.65
CA ASN A 252 -3.00 -9.98 -24.12
C ASN A 252 -1.95 -10.54 -23.15
N PRO A 253 -0.70 -10.06 -23.20
CA PRO A 253 0.29 -10.42 -22.21
C PRO A 253 -0.25 -10.08 -20.81
N SER A 254 -0.01 -10.97 -19.83
CA SER A 254 -0.45 -10.73 -18.45
C SER A 254 0.18 -9.47 -17.86
N GLY A 255 -0.66 -8.59 -17.30
CA GLY A 255 -0.25 -7.41 -16.55
C GLY A 255 0.41 -7.72 -15.19
N PHE A 256 0.50 -9.00 -14.81
CA PHE A 256 1.02 -9.46 -13.52
C PHE A 256 2.35 -10.20 -13.62
N SER A 257 2.82 -10.51 -14.82
CA SER A 257 4.00 -11.37 -15.02
C SER A 257 5.25 -10.82 -14.37
N ASP A 258 5.52 -9.52 -14.54
CA ASP A 258 6.73 -8.88 -14.03
C ASP A 258 6.73 -8.87 -12.49
N LEU A 259 5.59 -8.60 -11.90
CA LEU A 259 5.44 -8.60 -10.43
C LEU A 259 5.63 -10.00 -9.85
N ARG A 260 5.06 -11.04 -10.47
CA ARG A 260 5.28 -12.44 -10.04
C ARG A 260 6.76 -12.83 -10.10
N ILE A 261 7.47 -12.40 -11.17
CA ILE A 261 8.91 -12.65 -11.28
C ILE A 261 9.67 -11.94 -10.17
N GLN A 262 9.36 -10.65 -9.95
CA GLN A 262 10.03 -9.86 -8.92
C GLN A 262 9.77 -10.43 -7.52
N LEU A 263 8.54 -10.83 -7.21
CA LEU A 263 8.20 -11.48 -5.93
C LEU A 263 9.00 -12.76 -5.70
N GLN A 264 9.21 -13.55 -6.75
CA GLN A 264 10.03 -14.75 -6.63
C GLN A 264 11.50 -14.41 -6.37
N LEU A 265 12.08 -13.47 -7.14
CA LEU A 265 13.48 -13.06 -6.96
C LEU A 265 13.74 -12.50 -5.56
N GLU A 266 12.85 -11.64 -5.08
CA GLU A 266 12.97 -11.08 -3.73
C GLU A 266 12.72 -12.12 -2.65
N GLY A 267 11.78 -13.04 -2.86
CA GLY A 267 11.52 -14.16 -1.96
C GLY A 267 12.75 -15.06 -1.78
N ASP A 268 13.36 -15.45 -2.88
CA ASP A 268 14.58 -16.27 -2.86
C ASP A 268 15.73 -15.60 -2.11
N ALA A 269 15.80 -14.27 -2.13
CA ALA A 269 16.80 -13.49 -1.44
C ALA A 269 16.47 -13.23 0.04
N PHE A 270 15.19 -12.99 0.37
CA PHE A 270 14.75 -12.59 1.72
C PHE A 270 14.67 -13.77 2.69
N ARG A 271 14.17 -14.92 2.27
CA ARG A 271 14.08 -16.20 2.99
C ARG A 271 13.43 -16.16 4.37
N LYS A 272 12.57 -15.17 4.60
CA LYS A 272 11.73 -15.04 5.79
C LYS A 272 10.27 -14.98 5.32
N PRO A 273 9.27 -15.08 6.22
CA PRO A 273 7.87 -15.06 5.85
C PRO A 273 7.50 -13.85 4.98
N ILE A 274 6.88 -14.12 3.83
CA ILE A 274 6.31 -13.14 2.91
C ILE A 274 4.82 -13.44 2.80
N VAL A 275 4.00 -12.43 3.00
CA VAL A 275 2.56 -12.54 2.79
C VAL A 275 2.13 -11.56 1.72
N LEU A 276 1.40 -12.06 0.72
CA LEU A 276 0.65 -11.26 -0.23
C LEU A 276 -0.82 -11.30 0.15
N VAL A 277 -1.38 -10.15 0.51
CA VAL A 277 -2.81 -9.98 0.80
C VAL A 277 -3.47 -9.29 -0.38
N HIS A 278 -4.61 -9.81 -0.83
CA HIS A 278 -5.36 -9.22 -1.93
C HIS A 278 -6.87 -9.49 -1.83
N GLY A 279 -7.66 -8.88 -2.71
CA GLY A 279 -9.08 -9.11 -2.95
C GLY A 279 -9.35 -9.73 -4.31
N ASP A 280 -10.19 -9.09 -5.13
CA ASP A 280 -10.45 -9.32 -6.55
C ASP A 280 -11.34 -10.54 -6.87
N SER A 281 -11.03 -11.73 -6.36
CA SER A 281 -11.84 -12.94 -6.66
C SER A 281 -12.94 -13.21 -5.63
N HIS A 282 -12.99 -12.46 -4.51
CA HIS A 282 -14.04 -12.48 -3.47
C HIS A 282 -14.11 -13.77 -2.62
N PHE A 283 -13.13 -14.65 -2.71
CA PHE A 283 -13.12 -15.91 -1.96
C PHE A 283 -12.02 -15.91 -0.90
N PHE A 284 -12.42 -15.91 0.37
CA PHE A 284 -11.43 -16.08 1.42
C PHE A 284 -10.65 -17.38 1.22
N ARG A 285 -9.33 -17.24 1.06
CA ARG A 285 -8.40 -18.38 0.98
C ARG A 285 -7.03 -18.05 1.52
N ILE A 286 -6.32 -19.09 1.93
CA ILE A 286 -4.91 -19.05 2.32
C ILE A 286 -4.21 -20.19 1.61
N ASP A 287 -3.23 -19.90 0.77
CA ASP A 287 -2.45 -20.91 0.04
C ASP A 287 -1.02 -20.42 -0.32
N ARG A 288 -0.29 -21.19 -1.11
CA ARG A 288 1.08 -20.91 -1.55
C ARG A 288 1.20 -21.05 -3.07
N PRO A 289 0.64 -20.14 -3.85
CA PRO A 289 0.57 -20.27 -5.31
C PRO A 289 1.85 -19.87 -6.03
N LEU A 290 2.81 -19.22 -5.34
CA LEU A 290 4.06 -18.78 -5.97
C LEU A 290 4.99 -20.00 -6.18
N SER A 291 5.22 -20.34 -7.44
CA SER A 291 6.11 -21.42 -7.83
C SER A 291 7.28 -20.87 -8.64
N PRO A 292 8.51 -21.43 -8.45
CA PRO A 292 9.64 -21.09 -9.29
C PRO A 292 9.33 -21.38 -10.77
N ARG A 293 9.67 -20.45 -11.65
CA ARG A 293 9.41 -20.59 -13.10
C ARG A 293 10.22 -21.68 -13.80
N VAL A 294 11.24 -22.23 -13.16
CA VAL A 294 12.28 -23.03 -13.81
C VAL A 294 11.81 -24.43 -14.19
N THR A 295 10.81 -24.98 -13.55
CA THR A 295 10.22 -26.26 -13.90
C THR A 295 8.71 -26.30 -13.67
N ARG A 296 7.97 -26.96 -14.55
CA ARG A 296 6.50 -27.13 -14.46
C ARG A 296 6.02 -27.77 -13.16
N ASN A 297 6.93 -28.45 -12.43
CA ASN A 297 6.65 -29.21 -11.21
C ASN A 297 7.51 -28.74 -10.02
N ALA A 298 8.03 -27.51 -10.05
CA ALA A 298 8.77 -26.99 -8.92
C ALA A 298 7.83 -26.81 -7.72
N PRO A 299 8.29 -27.15 -6.50
CA PRO A 299 7.48 -26.96 -5.29
C PRO A 299 7.19 -25.46 -5.09
N PRO A 300 6.07 -25.12 -4.44
CA PRO A 300 5.79 -23.73 -4.05
C PRO A 300 6.92 -23.16 -3.19
N VAL A 301 7.08 -21.83 -3.25
CA VAL A 301 7.99 -21.10 -2.36
C VAL A 301 7.43 -21.19 -0.93
N GLU A 302 8.09 -21.96 -0.06
CA GLU A 302 7.54 -22.36 1.24
C GLU A 302 7.25 -21.17 2.19
N HIS A 303 8.09 -20.13 2.13
CA HIS A 303 7.95 -18.94 2.97
C HIS A 303 7.06 -17.85 2.37
N PHE A 304 6.44 -18.09 1.21
CA PHE A 304 5.44 -17.21 0.60
C PHE A 304 4.03 -17.73 0.87
N THR A 305 3.18 -16.87 1.39
CA THR A 305 1.75 -17.15 1.63
C THR A 305 0.90 -16.10 0.93
N ARG A 306 -0.11 -16.55 0.20
CA ARG A 306 -1.18 -15.68 -0.29
C ARG A 306 -2.36 -15.73 0.67
N VAL A 307 -2.95 -14.58 0.97
CA VAL A 307 -4.22 -14.44 1.67
C VAL A 307 -5.15 -13.60 0.81
N GLU A 308 -6.28 -14.17 0.43
CA GLU A 308 -7.36 -13.43 -0.22
C GLU A 308 -8.45 -13.14 0.80
N THR A 309 -8.91 -11.87 0.85
CA THR A 309 -9.97 -11.46 1.76
C THR A 309 -11.35 -11.86 1.24
N PHE A 310 -12.38 -11.66 2.05
CA PHE A 310 -13.76 -11.75 1.60
C PHE A 310 -14.07 -10.62 0.61
N GLY A 311 -15.07 -10.84 -0.23
CA GLY A 311 -15.67 -9.85 -1.11
C GLY A 311 -17.15 -10.13 -1.32
N SER A 312 -17.87 -9.24 -1.98
CA SER A 312 -19.29 -9.41 -2.31
C SER A 312 -19.56 -10.79 -2.95
N PRO A 313 -20.61 -11.53 -2.52
CA PRO A 313 -21.63 -11.12 -1.56
C PRO A 313 -21.31 -11.43 -0.08
N TYR A 314 -20.07 -11.83 0.24
CA TYR A 314 -19.67 -12.26 1.58
C TYR A 314 -19.04 -11.10 2.38
N HIS A 315 -19.88 -10.34 3.07
CA HIS A 315 -19.47 -9.15 3.84
C HIS A 315 -18.93 -9.53 5.21
N HIS A 316 -17.69 -9.98 5.23
CA HIS A 316 -16.93 -10.38 6.41
C HIS A 316 -15.51 -9.76 6.35
N TRP A 317 -14.67 -10.04 7.34
CA TRP A 317 -13.31 -9.54 7.34
C TRP A 317 -12.29 -10.56 7.85
N VAL A 318 -11.03 -10.31 7.60
CA VAL A 318 -9.93 -11.17 8.05
C VAL A 318 -9.26 -10.53 9.25
N HIS A 319 -9.26 -11.24 10.37
CA HIS A 319 -8.49 -10.87 11.55
C HIS A 319 -7.09 -11.45 11.43
N VAL A 320 -6.09 -10.59 11.48
CA VAL A 320 -4.67 -10.98 11.41
C VAL A 320 -4.03 -10.75 12.76
N THR A 321 -3.36 -11.78 13.28
CA THR A 321 -2.48 -11.69 14.44
C THR A 321 -1.04 -11.72 13.96
N VAL A 322 -0.24 -10.79 14.45
CA VAL A 322 1.21 -10.72 14.25
C VAL A 322 1.88 -11.08 15.55
N ASP A 323 2.68 -12.13 15.54
CA ASP A 323 3.55 -12.54 16.64
C ASP A 323 4.98 -12.68 16.14
N PRO A 324 5.85 -11.69 16.37
CA PRO A 324 7.25 -11.79 15.94
C PRO A 324 8.03 -12.92 16.62
N GLY A 325 7.52 -13.49 17.70
CA GLY A 325 8.09 -14.65 18.37
C GLY A 325 7.79 -15.98 17.67
N ASP A 326 6.71 -16.04 16.87
CA ASP A 326 6.37 -17.22 16.06
C ASP A 326 7.22 -17.24 14.77
N PRO A 327 7.82 -18.39 14.39
CA PRO A 327 8.54 -18.53 13.13
C PRO A 327 7.72 -18.16 11.89
N ASN A 328 6.40 -18.37 11.92
CA ASN A 328 5.50 -18.01 10.81
C ASN A 328 5.04 -16.55 10.87
N VAL A 329 5.21 -15.86 11.99
CA VAL A 329 4.87 -14.47 12.26
C VAL A 329 3.36 -14.17 12.21
N PHE A 330 2.62 -14.72 11.25
CA PHE A 330 1.23 -14.36 10.98
C PHE A 330 0.26 -15.52 11.22
N THR A 331 -0.88 -15.19 11.85
CA THR A 331 -2.06 -16.06 11.92
C THR A 331 -3.26 -15.31 11.34
N PHE A 332 -4.01 -15.98 10.47
CA PHE A 332 -5.18 -15.42 9.80
C PHE A 332 -6.45 -16.13 10.25
N ARG A 333 -7.46 -15.39 10.62
CA ARG A 333 -8.77 -15.93 11.04
C ARG A 333 -9.91 -15.23 10.31
N GLN A 334 -10.87 -16.00 9.85
CA GLN A 334 -12.16 -15.48 9.40
C GLN A 334 -12.87 -14.79 10.56
N ARG A 335 -13.34 -13.58 10.29
CA ARG A 335 -14.18 -12.84 11.22
C ARG A 335 -15.58 -12.70 10.60
N LEU A 336 -16.44 -13.67 10.89
CA LEU A 336 -17.79 -13.67 10.38
C LEU A 336 -18.62 -12.65 11.16
N VAL A 337 -19.12 -11.65 10.45
CA VAL A 337 -20.00 -10.61 11.02
C VAL A 337 -21.38 -11.21 11.22
N THR A 338 -21.78 -11.43 12.45
CA THR A 338 -23.01 -12.15 12.81
C THR A 338 -24.26 -11.51 12.20
N ALA A 339 -24.31 -10.17 12.16
CA ALA A 339 -25.42 -9.43 11.57
C ALA A 339 -25.59 -9.69 10.05
N ASN A 340 -24.54 -10.14 9.36
CA ASN A 340 -24.53 -10.45 7.93
C ASN A 340 -24.80 -11.93 7.63
N LEU A 341 -24.86 -12.78 8.65
CA LEU A 341 -25.20 -14.21 8.49
C LEU A 341 -26.71 -14.47 8.43
N ALA A 342 -27.52 -13.52 8.87
CA ALA A 342 -28.98 -13.65 8.79
C ALA A 342 -29.42 -13.48 7.32
N PRO A 343 -30.36 -14.32 6.84
CA PRO A 343 -30.95 -14.10 5.53
C PRO A 343 -31.62 -12.72 5.49
N PRO A 344 -31.56 -12.01 4.35
CA PRO A 344 -32.27 -10.73 4.21
C PRO A 344 -33.75 -10.97 4.49
N ARG A 345 -34.33 -10.19 5.40
CA ARG A 345 -35.76 -10.23 5.75
C ARG A 345 -36.58 -9.56 4.67
#